data_3708480cbd7d0bf667745f82152e0c10
#
_entry.id   3708480cbd7d0bf667745f82152e0c10
#
_cell.length_a   1.000
_cell.length_b   1.000
_cell.length_c   1.000
_cell.angle_alpha   90.00
_cell.angle_beta   90.00
_cell.angle_gamma   90.00
#
_symmetry.space_group_name_H-M   'P 1'
#
loop_
_entity.id
_entity.type
_entity.pdbx_description
1 polymer ?
#
loop_
_entity_poly.entity_id
_entity_poly.type
_entity_poly.pdbx_seq_one_letter_code
_entity_poly.pdbx_strand_id
1 'polypeptide(L)'
;MRQARIGEQLGAHVSVQGGVDKAPIRGKAIGATAIQVFTKTPSQWREPSIPEESFAAFRQQCERHRFTSIVAHDSYLINLATPDPVLSARSEAAFIGELRRCEAFGIP
;
A
#
# COMPACT_ATOMS: atom_id res chain seq x y z
N MET A 1 -21.20 -4.39 0.47
CA MET A 1 -20.38 -4.60 -0.73
C MET A 1 -20.67 -5.96 -1.35
N ARG A 2 -20.83 -6.02 -2.65
CA ARG A 2 -21.05 -7.29 -3.37
C ARG A 2 -19.79 -8.15 -3.27
N GLN A 3 -19.96 -9.44 -3.00
CA GLN A 3 -18.85 -10.37 -3.00
C GLN A 3 -18.37 -10.62 -4.44
N ALA A 4 -17.05 -10.62 -4.65
CA ALA A 4 -16.45 -10.87 -5.96
C ALA A 4 -16.68 -12.30 -6.41
N ARG A 5 -16.86 -12.50 -7.70
CA ARG A 5 -16.97 -13.82 -8.34
C ARG A 5 -15.59 -14.48 -8.41
N ILE A 6 -15.56 -15.81 -8.61
CA ILE A 6 -14.33 -16.54 -8.82
C ILE A 6 -13.58 -15.94 -10.01
N GLY A 7 -12.30 -15.58 -9.83
CA GLY A 7 -11.45 -14.97 -10.86
C GLY A 7 -11.63 -13.46 -11.04
N GLU A 8 -12.65 -12.87 -10.41
CA GLU A 8 -12.89 -11.43 -10.47
C GLU A 8 -11.98 -10.69 -9.48
N GLN A 9 -11.32 -9.65 -9.97
CA GLN A 9 -10.49 -8.77 -9.13
C GLN A 9 -11.30 -7.53 -8.76
N LEU A 10 -12.00 -7.60 -7.64
CA LEU A 10 -12.83 -6.53 -7.13
C LEU A 10 -12.37 -6.16 -5.73
N GLY A 11 -11.98 -4.92 -5.54
CA GLY A 11 -11.37 -4.52 -4.29
C GLY A 11 -11.72 -3.12 -3.81
N ALA A 12 -11.03 -2.73 -2.75
CA ALA A 12 -11.22 -1.44 -2.12
C ALA A 12 -9.91 -0.96 -1.52
N HIS A 13 -9.82 0.34 -1.27
CA HIS A 13 -8.79 0.90 -0.42
C HIS A 13 -9.14 0.55 1.03
N VAL A 14 -8.24 -0.11 1.74
CA VAL A 14 -8.49 -0.57 3.11
C VAL A 14 -7.55 0.11 4.11
N SER A 15 -8.03 0.25 5.33
CA SER A 15 -7.26 0.88 6.41
C SER A 15 -6.08 0.02 6.84
N VAL A 16 -4.97 0.69 7.13
CA VAL A 16 -3.77 0.08 7.73
C VAL A 16 -3.63 0.43 9.21
N GLN A 17 -4.67 0.98 9.81
CA GLN A 17 -4.63 1.34 11.23
C GLN A 17 -4.32 0.10 12.09
N GLY A 18 -3.34 0.22 12.96
CA GLY A 18 -2.88 -0.88 13.79
C GLY A 18 -1.77 -1.72 13.15
N GLY A 19 -1.41 -1.44 11.91
CA GLY A 19 -0.36 -2.13 11.15
C GLY A 19 -0.79 -2.44 9.72
N VAL A 20 0.17 -2.45 8.80
CA VAL A 20 -0.12 -2.72 7.39
C VAL A 20 -0.65 -4.15 7.20
N ASP A 21 -0.21 -5.08 8.03
CA ASP A 21 -0.68 -6.47 8.03
C ASP A 21 -2.18 -6.63 8.34
N LYS A 22 -2.83 -5.59 8.88
CA LYS A 22 -4.27 -5.58 9.11
C LYS A 22 -5.07 -5.40 7.83
N ALA A 23 -4.46 -4.83 6.79
CA ALA A 23 -5.16 -4.54 5.53
C ALA A 23 -5.68 -5.79 4.82
N PRO A 24 -4.89 -6.85 4.61
CA PRO A 24 -5.42 -8.08 3.99
C PRO A 24 -6.57 -8.71 4.80
N ILE A 25 -6.48 -8.64 6.12
CA ILE A 25 -7.54 -9.16 7.01
C ILE A 25 -8.83 -8.37 6.79
N ARG A 26 -8.75 -7.04 6.72
CA ARG A 26 -9.90 -6.17 6.49
C ARG A 26 -10.48 -6.33 5.09
N GLY A 27 -9.61 -6.47 4.09
CA GLY A 27 -10.04 -6.73 2.72
C GLY A 27 -10.82 -8.05 2.61
N LYS A 28 -10.31 -9.09 3.23
CA LYS A 28 -11.00 -10.39 3.25
C LYS A 28 -12.38 -10.28 3.93
N ALA A 29 -12.45 -9.54 5.02
CA ALA A 29 -13.70 -9.40 5.78
C ALA A 29 -14.84 -8.76 4.98
N ILE A 30 -14.53 -7.90 4.01
CA ILE A 30 -15.52 -7.26 3.13
C ILE A 30 -15.73 -8.00 1.81
N GLY A 31 -15.11 -9.17 1.63
CA GLY A 31 -15.24 -9.97 0.41
C GLY A 31 -14.42 -9.48 -0.76
N ALA A 32 -13.42 -8.63 -0.54
CA ALA A 32 -12.54 -8.14 -1.60
C ALA A 32 -11.57 -9.22 -2.06
N THR A 33 -11.20 -9.16 -3.34
CA THR A 33 -10.15 -10.00 -3.94
C THR A 33 -8.94 -9.18 -4.37
N ALA A 34 -9.02 -7.86 -4.24
CA ALA A 34 -7.93 -6.92 -4.46
C ALA A 34 -7.97 -5.85 -3.38
N ILE A 35 -6.81 -5.30 -3.02
CA ILE A 35 -6.74 -4.22 -2.02
C ILE A 35 -5.79 -3.13 -2.47
N GLN A 36 -6.08 -1.90 -2.03
CA GLN A 36 -5.17 -0.78 -2.11
C GLN A 36 -4.86 -0.29 -0.70
N VAL A 37 -3.61 0.05 -0.46
CA VAL A 37 -3.13 0.48 0.86
C VAL A 37 -2.21 1.68 0.76
N PHE A 38 -2.13 2.47 1.83
CA PHE A 38 -0.99 3.36 2.05
C PHE A 38 0.13 2.57 2.74
N THR A 39 1.36 2.82 2.33
CA THR A 39 2.53 2.20 2.96
C THR A 39 3.19 3.11 3.99
N LYS A 40 2.70 4.33 4.14
CA LYS A 40 3.12 5.31 5.14
C LYS A 40 1.99 6.32 5.36
N THR A 41 2.15 7.17 6.36
CA THR A 41 1.22 8.28 6.60
C THR A 41 1.18 9.18 5.36
N PRO A 42 0.02 9.29 4.67
CA PRO A 42 -0.04 9.93 3.35
C PRO A 42 0.10 11.46 3.37
N SER A 43 -0.08 12.08 4.52
CA SER A 43 -0.04 13.54 4.67
C SER A 43 1.30 14.07 5.20
N GLN A 44 2.32 13.24 5.29
CA GLN A 44 3.64 13.62 5.81
C GLN A 44 4.74 13.21 4.84
N TRP A 45 5.79 14.04 4.77
CA TRP A 45 6.97 13.74 3.98
C TRP A 45 7.92 12.74 4.64
N ARG A 46 7.82 12.62 5.96
CA ARG A 46 8.72 11.75 6.72
C ARG A 46 8.69 10.33 6.22
N GLU A 47 9.87 9.77 5.93
CA GLU A 47 10.02 8.36 5.61
C GLU A 47 9.99 7.53 6.90
N PRO A 48 9.13 6.52 6.98
CA PRO A 48 9.05 5.70 8.18
C PRO A 48 10.22 4.71 8.26
N SER A 49 10.60 4.38 9.48
CA SER A 49 11.47 3.23 9.73
C SER A 49 10.57 2.02 10.01
N ILE A 50 10.51 1.10 9.07
CA ILE A 50 9.61 -0.06 9.14
C ILE A 50 10.44 -1.31 9.47
N PRO A 51 10.15 -2.01 10.58
CA PRO A 51 10.88 -3.22 10.92
C PRO A 51 10.55 -4.35 9.93
N GLU A 52 11.50 -5.25 9.74
CA GLU A 52 11.35 -6.39 8.82
C GLU A 52 10.13 -7.25 9.18
N GLU A 53 9.81 -7.37 10.46
CA GLU A 53 8.64 -8.12 10.91
C GLU A 53 7.33 -7.58 10.33
N SER A 54 7.24 -6.26 10.13
CA SER A 54 6.04 -5.64 9.54
C SER A 54 5.90 -6.00 8.07
N PHE A 55 7.00 -6.00 7.32
CA PHE A 55 6.99 -6.42 5.92
C PHE A 55 6.61 -7.91 5.81
N ALA A 56 7.24 -8.75 6.63
CA ALA A 56 6.97 -10.19 6.64
C ALA A 56 5.52 -10.50 7.01
N ALA A 57 4.99 -9.82 8.03
CA ALA A 57 3.61 -10.00 8.47
C ALA A 57 2.61 -9.65 7.37
N PHE A 58 2.84 -8.54 6.65
CA PHE A 58 1.99 -8.15 5.54
C PHE A 58 2.00 -9.19 4.41
N ARG A 59 3.21 -9.61 3.99
CA ARG A 59 3.35 -10.64 2.95
C ARG A 59 2.64 -11.93 3.33
N GLN A 60 2.80 -12.35 4.59
CA GLN A 60 2.18 -13.57 5.11
C GLN A 60 0.65 -13.49 5.09
N GLN A 61 0.08 -12.35 5.50
CA GLN A 61 -1.37 -12.18 5.49
C GLN A 61 -1.93 -12.09 4.06
N CYS A 62 -1.22 -11.47 3.14
CA CYS A 62 -1.60 -11.45 1.73
C CYS A 62 -1.64 -12.87 1.16
N GLU A 63 -0.64 -13.69 1.44
CA GLU A 63 -0.58 -15.07 1.00
C GLU A 63 -1.70 -15.90 1.63
N ARG A 64 -1.89 -15.77 2.94
CA ARG A 64 -2.93 -16.47 3.68
C ARG A 64 -4.33 -16.21 3.12
N HIS A 65 -4.61 -14.96 2.76
CA HIS A 65 -5.91 -14.55 2.23
C HIS A 65 -5.96 -14.51 0.71
N ARG A 66 -4.89 -15.00 0.06
CA ARG A 66 -4.79 -15.17 -1.41
C ARG A 66 -4.95 -13.87 -2.20
N PHE A 67 -4.43 -12.76 -1.66
CA PHE A 67 -4.37 -11.51 -2.40
C PHE A 67 -3.16 -11.52 -3.33
N THR A 68 -3.42 -11.39 -4.63
CA THR A 68 -2.39 -11.25 -5.67
C THR A 68 -2.45 -9.89 -6.35
N SER A 69 -3.61 -9.23 -6.30
CA SER A 69 -3.82 -7.87 -6.80
C SER A 69 -3.75 -6.89 -5.64
N ILE A 70 -2.58 -6.28 -5.46
CA ILE A 70 -2.31 -5.34 -4.39
C ILE A 70 -1.72 -4.08 -5.00
N VAL A 71 -2.27 -2.93 -4.62
CA VAL A 71 -1.86 -1.62 -5.12
C VAL A 71 -1.51 -0.73 -3.94
N ALA A 72 -0.42 0.00 -4.03
CA ALA A 72 -0.08 1.04 -3.08
C ALA A 72 -0.51 2.40 -3.61
N HIS A 73 -1.09 3.21 -2.75
CA HIS A 73 -1.37 4.61 -3.02
C HIS A 73 -0.23 5.43 -2.41
N ASP A 74 0.42 6.26 -3.19
CA ASP A 74 1.50 7.10 -2.68
C ASP A 74 0.97 8.25 -1.82
N SER A 75 1.90 8.99 -1.18
CA SER A 75 1.56 10.15 -0.36
C SER A 75 0.82 11.21 -1.20
N TYR A 76 -0.16 11.87 -0.58
CA TYR A 76 -0.87 13.02 -1.17
C TYR A 76 0.06 14.17 -1.55
N LEU A 77 1.24 14.25 -0.95
CA LEU A 77 2.18 15.35 -1.12
C LEU A 77 3.04 15.21 -2.38
N ILE A 78 3.12 14.00 -2.93
CA ILE A 78 3.93 13.72 -4.11
C ILE A 78 3.27 14.32 -5.34
N ASN A 79 4.01 15.18 -6.06
CA ASN A 79 3.59 15.73 -7.33
C ASN A 79 4.76 15.65 -8.33
N LEU A 80 4.76 14.59 -9.12
CA LEU A 80 5.83 14.32 -10.09
C LEU A 80 5.79 15.27 -11.29
N ALA A 81 4.67 15.96 -11.49
CA ALA A 81 4.48 16.88 -12.62
C ALA A 81 4.64 18.36 -12.23
N THR A 82 5.03 18.65 -11.00
CA THR A 82 5.17 20.04 -10.55
C THR A 82 6.31 20.75 -11.30
N PRO A 83 6.12 22.03 -11.69
CA PRO A 83 7.19 22.83 -12.26
C PRO A 83 8.19 23.38 -11.22
N ASP A 84 7.86 23.29 -9.92
CA ASP A 84 8.75 23.75 -8.85
C ASP A 84 9.90 22.75 -8.68
N PRO A 85 11.17 23.18 -8.88
CA PRO A 85 12.32 22.26 -8.84
C PRO A 85 12.55 21.67 -7.44
N VAL A 86 12.25 22.39 -6.36
CA VAL A 86 12.41 21.90 -4.99
C VAL A 86 11.36 20.81 -4.70
N LEU A 87 10.10 21.09 -5.02
CA LEU A 87 9.02 20.11 -4.83
C LEU A 87 9.20 18.91 -5.76
N SER A 88 9.69 19.11 -6.99
CA SER A 88 9.97 18.03 -7.93
C SER A 88 11.00 17.06 -7.38
N ALA A 89 12.13 17.56 -6.87
CA ALA A 89 13.18 16.73 -6.28
C ALA A 89 12.68 15.99 -5.04
N ARG A 90 11.91 16.66 -4.21
CA ARG A 90 11.35 16.07 -3.00
C ARG A 90 10.32 14.97 -3.33
N SER A 91 9.47 15.21 -4.32
CA SER A 91 8.49 14.24 -4.80
C SER A 91 9.15 13.01 -5.41
N GLU A 92 10.19 13.20 -6.21
CA GLU A 92 10.94 12.10 -6.79
C GLU A 92 11.59 11.23 -5.73
N ALA A 93 12.25 11.83 -4.74
CA ALA A 93 12.87 11.09 -3.64
C ALA A 93 11.81 10.31 -2.83
N ALA A 94 10.67 10.93 -2.56
CA ALA A 94 9.56 10.29 -1.84
C ALA A 94 8.96 9.13 -2.64
N PHE A 95 8.84 9.29 -3.95
CA PHE A 95 8.33 8.23 -4.83
C PHE A 95 9.29 7.03 -4.89
N ILE A 96 10.58 7.27 -4.93
CA ILE A 96 11.59 6.20 -4.85
C ILE A 96 11.45 5.45 -3.52
N GLY A 97 11.25 6.17 -2.41
CA GLY A 97 10.98 5.57 -1.11
C GLY A 97 9.74 4.67 -1.12
N GLU A 98 8.67 5.12 -1.79
CA GLU A 98 7.45 4.34 -1.97
C GLU A 98 7.71 3.04 -2.73
N LEU A 99 8.45 3.11 -3.83
CA LEU A 99 8.80 1.92 -4.62
C LEU A 99 9.60 0.92 -3.81
N ARG A 100 10.53 1.39 -2.97
CA ARG A 100 11.32 0.52 -2.09
C ARG A 100 10.45 -0.15 -1.03
N ARG A 101 9.49 0.57 -0.46
CA ARG A 101 8.53 -0.02 0.49
C ARG A 101 7.64 -1.06 -0.19
N CYS A 102 7.16 -0.76 -1.39
CA CYS A 102 6.35 -1.72 -2.16
C CYS A 102 7.12 -3.01 -2.43
N GLU A 103 8.39 -2.90 -2.80
CA GLU A 103 9.25 -4.09 -2.98
C GLU A 103 9.35 -4.90 -1.70
N ALA A 104 9.60 -4.24 -0.57
CA ALA A 104 9.73 -4.91 0.73
C ALA A 104 8.42 -5.57 1.18
N PHE A 105 7.27 -4.93 0.92
CA PHE A 105 5.96 -5.50 1.22
C PHE A 105 5.51 -6.58 0.22
N GLY A 106 6.22 -6.75 -0.89
CA GLY A 106 5.80 -7.66 -1.95
C GLY A 106 4.62 -7.14 -2.77
N ILE A 107 4.46 -5.83 -2.85
CA ILE A 107 3.44 -5.18 -3.68
C ILE A 107 4.01 -5.01 -5.09
N PRO A 108 3.40 -5.66 -6.11
CA PRO A 108 3.91 -5.57 -7.48
C PRO A 108 3.64 -4.20 -8.10
#